data_954c2d427a77b442a5c857dfeb45cf42
#
_entry.id   954c2d427a77b442a5c857dfeb45cf42
#
_cell.length_a   1.000
_cell.length_b   1.000
_cell.length_c   1.000
_cell.angle_alpha   90.00
_cell.angle_beta   90.00
_cell.angle_gamma   90.00
#
_symmetry.space_group_name_H-M   'P 1'
#
loop_
_entity.id
_entity.type
_entity.pdbx_description
1 polymer ?
#
loop_
_entity_poly.entity_id
_entity_poly.type
_entity_poly.pdbx_seq_one_letter_code
_entity_poly.pdbx_strand_id
1 'polypeptide(L)'
;MTVTLVKHDIKYADTMHELSSMPQVRDALGLPVGKVEDTIHFIKRECIDEEEGKTVPRVVLNEEGQLIGVTALMFIDQHKNSCHIGSWLGHPFWGKGYNLEAKTAILDIAFFELGLKRVFAGARKVNIRSQKAQEKLSFIQLGVEGDYPEEHSWLEAKEKQPCVLNVFEREDFVRYRTALKKVNGSREPFLPQLLLADESEEAIRKYLDEGTLFEVKCGEQLAGVALLIPQSQTTIELKNIAIVPKFQGKGLGKEVLRQLTAICEKEGYQTLLVGTANSSIDNIAFYQKAGFRMETIEKDFFRDYPEPIYENGIRALDMIFFTKQLL
;
A
#
# COMPACT_ATOMS: atom_id res chain seq x y z
N MET A 1 -13.15 -2.46 14.96
CA MET A 1 -13.94 -1.46 14.20
C MET A 1 -13.48 -1.53 12.78
N THR A 2 -14.38 -1.65 11.85
CA THR A 2 -14.10 -1.68 10.42
C THR A 2 -14.94 -0.63 9.72
N VAL A 3 -14.46 -0.11 8.60
CA VAL A 3 -15.23 0.79 7.75
C VAL A 3 -15.36 0.20 6.36
N THR A 4 -16.44 0.55 5.68
CA THR A 4 -16.62 0.29 4.25
C THR A 4 -16.69 1.62 3.52
N LEU A 5 -15.88 1.77 2.47
CA LEU A 5 -15.93 2.92 1.58
C LEU A 5 -16.84 2.62 0.39
N VAL A 6 -17.85 3.45 0.19
CA VAL A 6 -18.76 3.34 -0.95
C VAL A 6 -18.78 4.64 -1.76
N LYS A 7 -19.15 4.57 -3.03
CA LYS A 7 -19.30 5.77 -3.87
C LYS A 7 -20.37 6.69 -3.33
N HIS A 8 -20.25 7.98 -3.66
CA HIS A 8 -21.31 8.95 -3.40
C HIS A 8 -22.60 8.56 -4.13
N ASP A 9 -23.72 8.73 -3.43
CA ASP A 9 -25.07 8.48 -3.96
C ASP A 9 -26.03 9.45 -3.27
N ILE A 10 -27.01 9.96 -4.00
CA ILE A 10 -28.01 10.91 -3.50
C ILE A 10 -28.79 10.38 -2.30
N LYS A 11 -28.95 9.05 -2.20
CA LYS A 11 -29.60 8.41 -1.03
C LYS A 11 -28.94 8.73 0.31
N TYR A 12 -27.68 9.17 0.30
CA TYR A 12 -26.94 9.57 1.50
C TYR A 12 -27.07 11.05 1.86
N ALA A 13 -27.79 11.85 1.04
CA ALA A 13 -27.79 13.30 1.15
C ALA A 13 -28.33 13.80 2.51
N ASP A 14 -29.43 13.24 2.97
CA ASP A 14 -30.06 13.67 4.25
C ASP A 14 -29.13 13.41 5.44
N THR A 15 -28.62 12.19 5.57
CA THR A 15 -27.70 11.83 6.67
C THR A 15 -26.38 12.59 6.56
N MET A 16 -25.84 12.78 5.35
CA MET A 16 -24.63 13.55 5.13
C MET A 16 -24.84 15.02 5.54
N HIS A 17 -25.98 15.62 5.17
CA HIS A 17 -26.34 16.97 5.56
C HIS A 17 -26.48 17.09 7.08
N GLU A 18 -27.22 16.18 7.73
CA GLU A 18 -27.39 16.15 9.18
C GLU A 18 -26.05 16.15 9.90
N LEU A 19 -25.14 15.20 9.56
CA LEU A 19 -23.86 15.06 10.22
C LEU A 19 -22.91 16.24 9.93
N SER A 20 -22.87 16.76 8.69
CA SER A 20 -22.00 17.87 8.31
C SER A 20 -22.47 19.22 8.86
N SER A 21 -23.77 19.37 9.13
CA SER A 21 -24.38 20.59 9.71
C SER A 21 -24.18 20.72 11.22
N MET A 22 -23.75 19.64 11.89
CA MET A 22 -23.42 19.71 13.32
C MET A 22 -22.34 20.78 13.55
N PRO A 23 -22.51 21.71 14.51
CA PRO A 23 -21.58 22.84 14.70
C PRO A 23 -20.10 22.41 14.77
N GLN A 24 -19.82 21.31 15.48
CA GLN A 24 -18.45 20.79 15.64
C GLN A 24 -17.82 20.36 14.30
N VAL A 25 -18.63 19.86 13.37
CA VAL A 25 -18.17 19.41 12.03
C VAL A 25 -18.17 20.60 11.07
N ARG A 26 -19.28 21.31 11.00
CA ARG A 26 -19.47 22.45 10.11
C ARG A 26 -18.38 23.51 10.29
N ASP A 27 -18.11 23.92 11.54
CA ASP A 27 -17.16 24.98 11.86
C ASP A 27 -15.71 24.51 11.55
N ALA A 28 -15.40 23.23 11.81
CA ALA A 28 -14.11 22.66 11.45
C ALA A 28 -13.89 22.59 9.93
N LEU A 29 -14.94 22.37 9.17
CA LEU A 29 -14.91 22.36 7.70
C LEU A 29 -14.99 23.76 7.08
N GLY A 30 -15.45 24.76 7.85
CA GLY A 30 -15.72 26.11 7.36
C GLY A 30 -16.91 26.16 6.41
N LEU A 31 -17.89 25.28 6.63
CA LEU A 31 -19.11 25.24 5.80
C LEU A 31 -20.10 26.31 6.24
N PRO A 32 -20.83 26.93 5.30
CA PRO A 32 -21.96 27.79 5.63
C PRO A 32 -23.12 26.96 6.20
N VAL A 33 -24.05 27.64 6.83
CA VAL A 33 -25.36 27.04 7.12
C VAL A 33 -26.08 26.85 5.78
N GLY A 34 -26.35 25.60 5.45
CA GLY A 34 -26.93 25.21 4.16
C GLY A 34 -28.22 24.39 4.35
N LYS A 35 -28.73 23.90 3.24
CA LYS A 35 -29.91 23.02 3.16
C LYS A 35 -29.48 21.68 2.55
N VAL A 36 -30.34 20.68 2.64
CA VAL A 36 -30.07 19.35 2.06
C VAL A 36 -29.86 19.41 0.53
N GLU A 37 -30.51 20.36 -0.14
CA GLU A 37 -30.34 20.58 -1.58
C GLU A 37 -28.90 20.96 -1.94
N ASP A 38 -28.19 21.69 -1.07
CA ASP A 38 -26.77 22.03 -1.27
C ASP A 38 -25.90 20.78 -1.20
N THR A 39 -26.24 19.85 -0.29
CA THR A 39 -25.58 18.55 -0.18
C THR A 39 -25.85 17.67 -1.41
N ILE A 40 -27.08 17.69 -1.93
CA ILE A 40 -27.41 16.98 -3.19
C ILE A 40 -26.58 17.54 -4.35
N HIS A 41 -26.46 18.87 -4.47
CA HIS A 41 -25.63 19.50 -5.50
C HIS A 41 -24.15 19.14 -5.34
N PHE A 42 -23.65 19.12 -4.10
CA PHE A 42 -22.29 18.69 -3.80
C PHE A 42 -22.06 17.24 -4.26
N ILE A 43 -22.94 16.30 -3.90
CA ILE A 43 -22.83 14.89 -4.29
C ILE A 43 -22.80 14.75 -5.82
N LYS A 44 -23.71 15.44 -6.53
CA LYS A 44 -23.75 15.38 -8.00
C LYS A 44 -22.46 15.88 -8.64
N ARG A 45 -21.90 16.97 -8.13
CA ARG A 45 -20.61 17.50 -8.62
C ARG A 45 -19.47 16.54 -8.37
N GLU A 46 -19.37 15.98 -7.15
CA GLU A 46 -18.33 15.00 -6.82
C GLU A 46 -18.42 13.74 -7.69
N CYS A 47 -19.62 13.29 -8.07
CA CYS A 47 -19.78 12.17 -9.00
C CYS A 47 -19.24 12.52 -10.40
N ILE A 48 -19.50 13.74 -10.89
CA ILE A 48 -18.97 14.20 -12.19
C ILE A 48 -17.45 14.31 -12.13
N ASP A 49 -16.90 14.91 -11.07
CA ASP A 49 -15.45 15.07 -10.90
C ASP A 49 -14.76 13.69 -10.75
N GLU A 50 -15.43 12.67 -10.19
CA GLU A 50 -14.94 11.28 -10.17
C GLU A 50 -14.90 10.67 -11.57
N GLU A 51 -15.95 10.84 -12.38
CA GLU A 51 -16.01 10.35 -13.77
C GLU A 51 -14.91 10.99 -14.64
N GLU A 52 -14.55 12.24 -14.35
CA GLU A 52 -13.46 12.96 -15.01
C GLU A 52 -12.07 12.62 -14.44
N GLY A 53 -11.99 11.77 -13.41
CA GLY A 53 -10.73 11.34 -12.78
C GLY A 53 -10.05 12.42 -11.92
N LYS A 54 -10.75 13.49 -11.54
CA LYS A 54 -10.23 14.61 -10.74
C LYS A 54 -10.23 14.32 -9.25
N THR A 55 -11.22 13.52 -8.80
CA THR A 55 -11.44 13.17 -7.40
C THR A 55 -11.79 11.69 -7.24
N VAL A 56 -11.67 11.17 -6.01
CA VAL A 56 -12.24 9.87 -5.61
C VAL A 56 -12.96 10.07 -4.28
N PRO A 57 -14.22 10.55 -4.32
CA PRO A 57 -15.02 10.76 -3.13
C PRO A 57 -15.61 9.44 -2.62
N ARG A 58 -15.60 9.25 -1.31
CA ARG A 58 -16.18 8.05 -0.67
C ARG A 58 -16.97 8.42 0.57
N VAL A 59 -18.15 7.83 0.66
CA VAL A 59 -18.91 7.77 1.90
C VAL A 59 -18.29 6.72 2.80
N VAL A 60 -18.12 7.03 4.07
CA VAL A 60 -17.60 6.12 5.08
C VAL A 60 -18.78 5.52 5.82
N LEU A 61 -18.93 4.20 5.72
CA LEU A 61 -19.92 3.42 6.48
C LEU A 61 -19.23 2.69 7.61
N ASN A 62 -19.87 2.61 8.78
CA ASN A 62 -19.42 1.76 9.88
C ASN A 62 -19.81 0.29 9.65
N GLU A 63 -19.50 -0.57 10.62
CA GLU A 63 -19.83 -2.01 10.61
C GLU A 63 -21.33 -2.32 10.56
N GLU A 64 -22.18 -1.36 10.94
CA GLU A 64 -23.64 -1.46 10.89
C GLU A 64 -24.22 -0.94 9.57
N GLY A 65 -23.36 -0.48 8.64
CA GLY A 65 -23.77 0.10 7.36
C GLY A 65 -24.30 1.54 7.47
N GLN A 66 -24.12 2.20 8.61
CA GLN A 66 -24.53 3.60 8.80
C GLN A 66 -23.47 4.55 8.22
N LEU A 67 -23.90 5.61 7.55
CA LEU A 67 -23.01 6.69 7.15
C LEU A 67 -22.48 7.42 8.39
N ILE A 68 -21.15 7.47 8.51
CA ILE A 68 -20.46 8.11 9.63
C ILE A 68 -19.61 9.31 9.20
N GLY A 69 -19.40 9.50 7.89
CA GLY A 69 -18.61 10.60 7.37
C GLY A 69 -18.26 10.43 5.89
N VAL A 70 -17.30 11.24 5.44
CA VAL A 70 -16.79 11.24 4.07
C VAL A 70 -15.29 11.33 4.07
N THR A 71 -14.65 10.64 3.14
CA THR A 71 -13.24 10.80 2.80
C THR A 71 -13.07 10.90 1.29
N ALA A 72 -12.14 11.71 0.82
CA ALA A 72 -11.94 11.91 -0.62
C ALA A 72 -10.46 12.12 -0.95
N LEU A 73 -10.03 11.58 -2.10
CA LEU A 73 -8.83 12.00 -2.79
C LEU A 73 -9.23 13.13 -3.73
N MET A 74 -8.53 14.25 -3.68
CA MET A 74 -8.87 15.48 -4.41
C MET A 74 -7.64 16.00 -5.17
N PHE A 75 -7.86 16.73 -6.24
CA PHE A 75 -6.77 17.35 -7.02
C PHE A 75 -5.74 16.30 -7.48
N ILE A 76 -6.25 15.21 -8.06
CA ILE A 76 -5.41 14.09 -8.53
C ILE A 76 -4.59 14.60 -9.73
N ASP A 77 -3.27 14.60 -9.56
CA ASP A 77 -2.28 14.94 -10.59
C ASP A 77 -1.45 13.69 -10.94
N GLN A 78 -1.78 13.09 -12.08
CA GLN A 78 -1.09 11.89 -12.57
C GLN A 78 0.36 12.18 -13.02
N HIS A 79 0.67 13.43 -13.44
CA HIS A 79 2.04 13.80 -13.83
C HIS A 79 2.96 13.90 -12.60
N LYS A 80 2.46 14.51 -11.53
CA LYS A 80 3.15 14.60 -10.23
C LYS A 80 3.04 13.31 -9.43
N ASN A 81 2.17 12.38 -9.81
CA ASN A 81 1.81 11.16 -9.06
C ASN A 81 1.38 11.47 -7.63
N SER A 82 0.56 12.50 -7.46
CA SER A 82 0.12 12.98 -6.15
C SER A 82 -1.33 13.43 -6.14
N CYS A 83 -1.89 13.57 -4.94
CA CYS A 83 -3.21 14.16 -4.71
C CYS A 83 -3.27 14.73 -3.30
N HIS A 84 -4.39 15.37 -2.95
CA HIS A 84 -4.72 15.75 -1.59
C HIS A 84 -5.78 14.83 -1.01
N ILE A 85 -5.83 14.72 0.33
CA ILE A 85 -6.87 14.00 1.05
C ILE A 85 -7.69 14.96 1.90
N GLY A 86 -9.01 14.86 1.79
CA GLY A 86 -9.97 15.47 2.70
C GLY A 86 -10.78 14.41 3.41
N SER A 87 -11.10 14.63 4.70
CA SER A 87 -11.96 13.70 5.42
C SER A 87 -12.64 14.40 6.58
N TRP A 88 -13.87 14.01 6.84
CA TRP A 88 -14.58 14.38 8.05
C TRP A 88 -15.44 13.21 8.53
N LEU A 89 -15.66 13.15 9.82
CA LEU A 89 -16.57 12.22 10.47
C LEU A 89 -17.58 13.00 11.29
N GLY A 90 -18.81 12.53 11.37
CA GLY A 90 -19.85 13.06 12.23
C GLY A 90 -19.42 13.04 13.70
N HIS A 91 -19.80 14.08 14.44
CA HIS A 91 -19.42 14.24 15.84
C HIS A 91 -19.67 13.00 16.73
N PRO A 92 -20.80 12.25 16.61
CA PRO A 92 -21.07 11.06 17.40
C PRO A 92 -20.06 9.91 17.20
N PHE A 93 -19.29 9.95 16.12
CA PHE A 93 -18.34 8.90 15.72
C PHE A 93 -16.88 9.24 16.07
N TRP A 94 -16.64 10.37 16.70
CA TRP A 94 -15.32 10.81 17.09
C TRP A 94 -14.73 9.99 18.24
N GLY A 95 -13.41 9.85 18.26
CA GLY A 95 -12.69 9.13 19.33
C GLY A 95 -12.80 7.61 19.28
N LYS A 96 -13.51 7.05 18.31
CA LYS A 96 -13.79 5.61 18.18
C LYS A 96 -12.88 4.87 17.19
N GLY A 97 -11.75 5.46 16.75
CA GLY A 97 -10.81 4.80 15.83
C GLY A 97 -11.17 4.86 14.34
N TYR A 98 -12.38 5.22 13.96
CA TYR A 98 -12.83 5.24 12.56
C TYR A 98 -11.98 6.11 11.60
N ASN A 99 -11.28 7.14 12.14
CA ASN A 99 -10.43 7.98 11.31
C ASN A 99 -9.22 7.20 10.74
N LEU A 100 -8.61 6.33 11.54
CA LEU A 100 -7.50 5.48 11.09
C LEU A 100 -7.98 4.53 10.00
N GLU A 101 -9.11 3.85 10.22
CA GLU A 101 -9.67 2.89 9.27
C GLU A 101 -10.06 3.57 7.95
N ALA A 102 -10.76 4.72 8.01
CA ALA A 102 -11.15 5.47 6.82
C ALA A 102 -9.93 5.99 6.03
N LYS A 103 -8.91 6.49 6.73
CA LYS A 103 -7.65 6.92 6.12
C LYS A 103 -6.92 5.76 5.46
N THR A 104 -6.82 4.62 6.15
CA THR A 104 -6.18 3.42 5.61
C THR A 104 -6.90 2.95 4.35
N ALA A 105 -8.22 2.87 4.38
CA ALA A 105 -9.01 2.39 3.25
C ALA A 105 -8.92 3.31 2.01
N ILE A 106 -8.92 4.63 2.19
CA ILE A 106 -8.81 5.55 1.05
C ILE A 106 -7.36 5.62 0.51
N LEU A 107 -6.36 5.43 1.36
CA LEU A 107 -4.96 5.35 0.93
C LEU A 107 -4.65 4.03 0.22
N ASP A 108 -5.36 2.93 0.52
CA ASP A 108 -5.30 1.71 -0.30
C ASP A 108 -5.71 2.02 -1.76
N ILE A 109 -6.77 2.82 -1.96
CA ILE A 109 -7.18 3.27 -3.31
C ILE A 109 -6.08 4.14 -3.94
N ALA A 110 -5.55 5.14 -3.20
CA ALA A 110 -4.53 6.04 -3.73
C ALA A 110 -3.26 5.28 -4.19
N PHE A 111 -2.76 4.38 -3.36
CA PHE A 111 -1.46 3.75 -3.57
C PHE A 111 -1.53 2.43 -4.35
N PHE A 112 -2.61 1.64 -4.17
CA PHE A 112 -2.71 0.31 -4.79
C PHE A 112 -3.65 0.26 -6.01
N GLU A 113 -4.58 1.20 -6.17
CA GLU A 113 -5.44 1.25 -7.35
C GLU A 113 -5.00 2.34 -8.32
N LEU A 114 -4.81 3.58 -7.84
CA LEU A 114 -4.38 4.71 -8.69
C LEU A 114 -2.86 4.76 -8.92
N GLY A 115 -2.06 4.04 -8.14
CA GLY A 115 -0.61 3.99 -8.28
C GLY A 115 0.12 5.29 -7.91
N LEU A 116 -0.51 6.19 -7.16
CA LEU A 116 0.09 7.44 -6.73
C LEU A 116 1.32 7.19 -5.86
N LYS A 117 2.24 8.15 -5.84
CA LYS A 117 3.46 8.09 -4.99
C LYS A 117 3.24 8.74 -3.64
N ARG A 118 2.41 9.80 -3.59
CA ARG A 118 2.17 10.57 -2.36
C ARG A 118 0.75 11.12 -2.29
N VAL A 119 0.30 11.35 -1.05
CA VAL A 119 -0.98 12.00 -0.75
C VAL A 119 -0.74 13.07 0.29
N PHE A 120 -1.04 14.32 -0.05
CA PHE A 120 -0.89 15.45 0.86
C PHE A 120 -2.10 15.57 1.79
N ALA A 121 -1.83 15.90 3.05
CA ALA A 121 -2.83 16.13 4.08
C ALA A 121 -2.61 17.51 4.71
N GLY A 122 -3.44 18.47 4.32
CA GLY A 122 -3.42 19.81 4.88
C GLY A 122 -4.35 19.99 6.06
N ALA A 123 -4.02 20.91 6.93
CA ALA A 123 -4.93 21.40 7.97
C ALA A 123 -4.66 22.87 8.26
N ARG A 124 -5.73 23.66 8.44
CA ARG A 124 -5.61 25.04 8.94
C ARG A 124 -4.93 25.04 10.30
N LYS A 125 -4.01 25.95 10.57
CA LYS A 125 -3.32 26.02 11.87
C LYS A 125 -4.26 26.15 13.06
N VAL A 126 -5.41 26.77 12.85
CA VAL A 126 -6.47 26.88 13.89
C VAL A 126 -7.23 25.55 14.13
N ASN A 127 -7.16 24.59 13.20
CA ASN A 127 -7.81 23.30 13.34
C ASN A 127 -6.91 22.28 14.07
N ILE A 128 -6.63 22.55 15.34
CA ILE A 128 -5.79 21.71 16.21
C ILE A 128 -6.25 20.26 16.24
N ARG A 129 -7.56 20.06 16.13
CA ARG A 129 -8.12 18.71 16.14
C ARG A 129 -7.71 17.89 14.93
N SER A 130 -7.77 18.46 13.71
CA SER A 130 -7.30 17.79 12.49
C SER A 130 -5.81 17.45 12.59
N GLN A 131 -5.00 18.37 13.11
CA GLN A 131 -3.56 18.17 13.32
C GLN A 131 -3.32 16.98 14.27
N LYS A 132 -3.94 16.97 15.45
CA LYS A 132 -3.85 15.87 16.42
C LYS A 132 -4.37 14.53 15.88
N ALA A 133 -5.35 14.56 14.97
CA ALA A 133 -5.85 13.33 14.34
C ALA A 133 -4.85 12.78 13.32
N GLN A 134 -4.08 13.64 12.65
CA GLN A 134 -3.01 13.25 11.73
C GLN A 134 -1.77 12.76 12.49
N GLU A 135 -1.36 13.42 13.56
CA GLU A 135 -0.22 13.01 14.43
C GLU A 135 -0.32 11.57 14.95
N LYS A 136 -1.53 11.02 15.05
CA LYS A 136 -1.76 9.63 15.51
C LYS A 136 -1.51 8.56 14.44
N LEU A 137 -1.28 8.96 13.19
CA LEU A 137 -1.06 8.03 12.09
C LEU A 137 0.44 7.76 11.94
N SER A 138 0.89 6.53 12.20
CA SER A 138 2.31 6.16 12.20
C SER A 138 2.97 6.17 10.82
N PHE A 139 2.19 6.30 9.76
CA PHE A 139 2.62 6.28 8.36
C PHE A 139 2.48 7.65 7.67
N ILE A 140 2.39 8.74 8.44
CA ILE A 140 2.39 10.12 7.93
C ILE A 140 3.70 10.81 8.29
N GLN A 141 4.21 11.62 7.38
CA GLN A 141 5.30 12.56 7.64
C GLN A 141 4.70 13.93 7.94
N LEU A 142 5.04 14.47 9.10
CA LEU A 142 4.49 15.74 9.59
C LEU A 142 5.41 16.90 9.26
N GLY A 143 4.82 18.09 9.02
CA GLY A 143 5.56 19.34 8.91
C GLY A 143 6.47 19.42 7.69
N VAL A 144 5.95 19.02 6.52
CA VAL A 144 6.74 18.95 5.27
C VAL A 144 6.66 20.22 4.42
N GLU A 145 6.29 21.35 5.00
CA GLU A 145 6.15 22.64 4.30
C GLU A 145 7.44 23.05 3.60
N GLY A 146 8.60 22.78 4.23
CA GLY A 146 9.91 23.09 3.67
C GLY A 146 10.31 22.19 2.50
N ASP A 147 9.84 20.94 2.49
CA ASP A 147 10.11 19.96 1.43
C ASP A 147 9.20 20.17 0.22
N TYR A 148 8.00 20.74 0.43
CA TYR A 148 6.99 20.97 -0.60
C TYR A 148 6.44 22.42 -0.57
N PRO A 149 7.30 23.44 -0.77
CA PRO A 149 6.91 24.85 -0.59
C PRO A 149 5.86 25.34 -1.58
N GLU A 150 5.86 24.83 -2.82
CA GLU A 150 4.83 25.16 -3.82
C GLU A 150 3.47 24.62 -3.41
N GLU A 151 3.41 23.39 -2.93
CA GLU A 151 2.20 22.72 -2.49
C GLU A 151 1.63 23.38 -1.23
N HIS A 152 2.52 23.78 -0.31
CA HIS A 152 2.13 24.51 0.88
C HIS A 152 1.56 25.90 0.54
N SER A 153 2.22 26.64 -0.35
CA SER A 153 1.74 27.96 -0.80
C SER A 153 0.39 27.86 -1.51
N TRP A 154 0.20 26.83 -2.35
CA TRP A 154 -1.06 26.56 -2.99
C TRP A 154 -2.18 26.26 -1.98
N LEU A 155 -1.89 25.44 -0.97
CA LEU A 155 -2.83 25.10 0.10
C LEU A 155 -3.27 26.35 0.89
N GLU A 156 -2.32 27.20 1.31
CA GLU A 156 -2.62 28.44 2.05
C GLU A 156 -3.44 29.42 1.21
N ALA A 157 -3.14 29.54 -0.08
CA ALA A 157 -3.92 30.36 -1.01
C ALA A 157 -5.37 29.86 -1.16
N LYS A 158 -5.55 28.54 -1.25
CA LYS A 158 -6.87 27.90 -1.33
C LYS A 158 -7.65 28.08 -0.03
N GLU A 159 -7.04 27.85 1.11
CA GLU A 159 -7.69 27.94 2.43
C GLU A 159 -7.81 29.39 2.93
N LYS A 160 -7.11 30.34 2.30
CA LYS A 160 -7.03 31.78 2.65
C LYS A 160 -6.60 32.01 4.10
N GLN A 161 -5.78 31.13 4.63
CA GLN A 161 -5.23 31.22 5.99
C GLN A 161 -4.04 30.28 6.18
N PRO A 162 -3.22 30.48 7.21
CA PRO A 162 -2.07 29.64 7.50
C PRO A 162 -2.46 28.17 7.70
N CYS A 163 -1.69 27.28 7.08
CA CYS A 163 -1.89 25.84 7.11
C CYS A 163 -0.62 25.11 7.60
N VAL A 164 -0.79 23.90 8.07
CA VAL A 164 0.23 22.87 8.14
C VAL A 164 0.08 21.94 6.95
N LEU A 165 1.20 21.42 6.45
CA LEU A 165 1.24 20.45 5.38
C LEU A 165 1.92 19.18 5.86
N ASN A 166 1.26 18.04 5.66
CA ASN A 166 1.76 16.71 5.95
C ASN A 166 1.64 15.85 4.70
N VAL A 167 2.37 14.74 4.64
CA VAL A 167 2.34 13.85 3.48
C VAL A 167 2.32 12.38 3.90
N PHE A 168 1.55 11.58 3.16
CA PHE A 168 1.64 10.13 3.15
C PHE A 168 2.48 9.75 1.94
N GLU A 169 3.67 9.19 2.17
CA GLU A 169 4.46 8.57 1.11
C GLU A 169 4.07 7.11 0.97
N ARG A 170 3.99 6.62 -0.28
CA ARG A 170 3.62 5.23 -0.55
C ARG A 170 4.53 4.23 0.15
N GLU A 171 5.85 4.51 0.25
CA GLU A 171 6.79 3.60 0.91
C GLU A 171 6.46 3.41 2.39
N ASP A 172 6.13 4.48 3.11
CA ASP A 172 5.78 4.42 4.53
C ASP A 172 4.46 3.70 4.75
N PHE A 173 3.47 3.96 3.88
CA PHE A 173 2.20 3.27 3.92
C PHE A 173 2.34 1.78 3.61
N VAL A 174 3.11 1.42 2.57
CA VAL A 174 3.39 0.01 2.24
C VAL A 174 4.07 -0.69 3.41
N ARG A 175 5.05 -0.03 4.07
CA ARG A 175 5.70 -0.56 5.27
C ARG A 175 4.71 -0.82 6.39
N TYR A 176 3.80 0.11 6.64
CA TYR A 176 2.73 -0.04 7.63
C TYR A 176 1.76 -1.18 7.30
N ARG A 177 1.44 -1.36 6.01
CA ARG A 177 0.46 -2.35 5.54
C ARG A 177 1.02 -3.75 5.38
N THR A 178 2.34 -3.92 5.23
CA THR A 178 2.98 -5.21 4.91
C THR A 178 3.38 -5.95 6.18
N ALA A 179 2.93 -7.18 6.31
CA ALA A 179 3.33 -8.08 7.38
C ALA A 179 3.69 -9.45 6.83
N LEU A 180 4.76 -10.04 7.39
CA LEU A 180 5.14 -11.44 7.16
C LEU A 180 4.63 -12.29 8.33
N LYS A 181 3.83 -13.30 8.00
CA LYS A 181 3.32 -14.25 8.99
C LYS A 181 3.84 -15.64 8.67
N LYS A 182 4.56 -16.25 9.62
CA LYS A 182 5.06 -17.61 9.48
C LYS A 182 3.89 -18.58 9.34
N VAL A 183 3.93 -19.42 8.30
CA VAL A 183 2.94 -20.46 8.07
C VAL A 183 3.25 -21.65 8.98
N ASN A 184 2.28 -22.01 9.82
CA ASN A 184 2.32 -23.20 10.65
C ASN A 184 1.24 -24.17 10.15
N GLY A 185 1.64 -25.37 9.75
CA GLY A 185 0.73 -26.38 9.19
C GLY A 185 0.87 -26.56 7.68
N SER A 186 -0.17 -27.05 7.02
CA SER A 186 -0.14 -27.35 5.59
C SER A 186 0.18 -26.13 4.73
N ARG A 187 1.10 -26.29 3.77
CA ARG A 187 1.51 -25.27 2.81
C ARG A 187 0.78 -25.38 1.46
N GLU A 188 0.01 -26.45 1.26
CA GLU A 188 -0.80 -26.67 0.03
C GLU A 188 -1.69 -25.48 -0.36
N PRO A 189 -2.34 -24.75 0.58
CA PRO A 189 -3.16 -23.59 0.23
C PRO A 189 -2.38 -22.45 -0.44
N PHE A 190 -1.06 -22.44 -0.31
CA PHE A 190 -0.18 -21.40 -0.88
C PHE A 190 0.47 -21.80 -2.19
N LEU A 191 0.22 -23.02 -2.68
CA LEU A 191 0.76 -23.50 -3.96
C LEU A 191 0.44 -22.57 -5.14
N PRO A 192 -0.78 -22.00 -5.27
CA PRO A 192 -1.07 -21.04 -6.34
C PRO A 192 -0.19 -19.78 -6.32
N GLN A 193 0.23 -19.32 -5.14
CA GLN A 193 1.12 -18.16 -5.02
C GLN A 193 2.57 -18.55 -5.33
N LEU A 194 3.03 -19.73 -4.90
CA LEU A 194 4.38 -20.23 -5.21
C LEU A 194 4.57 -20.42 -6.72
N LEU A 195 3.52 -20.86 -7.43
CA LEU A 195 3.51 -21.00 -8.89
C LEU A 195 3.63 -19.68 -9.66
N LEU A 196 3.44 -18.53 -9.01
CA LEU A 196 3.70 -17.22 -9.64
C LEU A 196 5.20 -16.92 -9.82
N ALA A 197 6.06 -17.62 -9.09
CA ALA A 197 7.51 -17.41 -9.15
C ALA A 197 8.28 -18.63 -9.69
N ASP A 198 7.67 -19.81 -9.73
CA ASP A 198 8.25 -21.04 -10.29
C ASP A 198 7.13 -21.76 -11.07
N GLU A 199 7.28 -21.86 -12.39
CA GLU A 199 6.24 -22.42 -13.26
C GLU A 199 6.06 -23.95 -13.13
N SER A 200 6.99 -24.63 -12.42
CA SER A 200 6.95 -26.07 -12.25
C SER A 200 6.41 -26.50 -10.89
N GLU A 201 5.17 -27.01 -10.86
CA GLU A 201 4.62 -27.60 -9.65
C GLU A 201 5.48 -28.77 -9.14
N GLU A 202 6.03 -29.60 -10.04
CA GLU A 202 6.93 -30.69 -9.67
C GLU A 202 8.19 -30.17 -8.95
N ALA A 203 8.75 -29.07 -9.43
CA ALA A 203 9.90 -28.42 -8.78
C ALA A 203 9.51 -27.87 -7.39
N ILE A 204 8.38 -27.18 -7.29
CA ILE A 204 7.88 -26.64 -6.00
C ILE A 204 7.67 -27.76 -4.99
N ARG A 205 7.08 -28.88 -5.38
CA ARG A 205 6.82 -30.00 -4.47
C ARG A 205 8.10 -30.61 -3.85
N LYS A 206 9.24 -30.46 -4.51
CA LYS A 206 10.53 -30.95 -3.98
C LYS A 206 11.00 -30.13 -2.77
N TYR A 207 10.59 -28.84 -2.68
CA TYR A 207 11.00 -27.95 -1.60
C TYR A 207 9.83 -27.36 -0.79
N LEU A 208 8.59 -27.71 -1.10
CA LEU A 208 7.39 -27.13 -0.48
C LEU A 208 7.42 -27.20 1.05
N ASP A 209 7.88 -28.32 1.60
CA ASP A 209 7.90 -28.57 3.05
C ASP A 209 9.22 -28.22 3.71
N GLU A 210 10.20 -27.70 2.94
CA GLU A 210 11.50 -27.30 3.47
C GLU A 210 11.48 -25.87 4.06
N GLY A 211 12.39 -25.59 4.98
CA GLY A 211 12.62 -24.25 5.53
C GLY A 211 11.38 -23.57 6.14
N THR A 212 11.28 -22.27 5.98
CA THR A 212 10.22 -21.43 6.55
C THR A 212 9.44 -20.70 5.47
N LEU A 213 8.16 -21.02 5.34
CA LEU A 213 7.21 -20.28 4.47
C LEU A 213 6.57 -19.14 5.25
N PHE A 214 6.54 -17.97 4.62
CA PHE A 214 5.84 -16.80 5.09
C PHE A 214 4.67 -16.46 4.17
N GLU A 215 3.51 -16.24 4.77
CA GLU A 215 2.40 -15.53 4.16
C GLU A 215 2.73 -14.04 4.15
N VAL A 216 2.70 -13.39 2.99
CA VAL A 216 2.83 -11.95 2.85
C VAL A 216 1.44 -11.33 2.89
N LYS A 217 1.17 -10.50 3.87
CA LYS A 217 -0.08 -9.75 3.99
C LYS A 217 0.10 -8.28 3.64
N CYS A 218 -0.94 -7.72 2.99
CA CYS A 218 -1.14 -6.28 2.88
C CYS A 218 -2.47 -5.95 3.59
N GLY A 219 -2.37 -5.46 4.83
CA GLY A 219 -3.50 -5.46 5.75
C GLY A 219 -3.99 -6.88 6.00
N GLU A 220 -5.28 -7.13 5.79
CA GLU A 220 -5.86 -8.47 5.96
C GLU A 220 -5.81 -9.33 4.68
N GLN A 221 -5.41 -8.76 3.55
CA GLN A 221 -5.38 -9.48 2.28
C GLN A 221 -4.09 -10.27 2.09
N LEU A 222 -4.18 -11.49 1.55
CA LEU A 222 -3.04 -12.25 1.07
C LEU A 222 -2.45 -11.53 -0.15
N ALA A 223 -1.22 -11.05 0.00
CA ALA A 223 -0.51 -10.29 -1.03
C ALA A 223 0.62 -11.08 -1.68
N GLY A 224 0.98 -12.24 -1.15
CA GLY A 224 2.03 -13.07 -1.69
C GLY A 224 2.56 -14.10 -0.70
N VAL A 225 3.68 -14.70 -1.05
CA VAL A 225 4.42 -15.66 -0.22
C VAL A 225 5.93 -15.43 -0.33
N ALA A 226 6.68 -15.91 0.66
CA ALA A 226 8.13 -16.00 0.60
C ALA A 226 8.60 -17.26 1.34
N LEU A 227 9.50 -18.02 0.74
CA LEU A 227 10.06 -19.25 1.30
C LEU A 227 11.56 -19.09 1.52
N LEU A 228 12.01 -19.24 2.76
CA LEU A 228 13.41 -19.26 3.15
C LEU A 228 13.85 -20.69 3.47
N ILE A 229 14.97 -21.13 2.89
CA ILE A 229 15.57 -22.45 3.13
C ILE A 229 17.03 -22.30 3.58
N PRO A 230 17.39 -22.75 4.79
CA PRO A 230 18.78 -22.77 5.23
C PRO A 230 19.66 -23.64 4.30
N GLN A 231 20.76 -23.07 3.83
CA GLN A 231 21.76 -23.77 3.02
C GLN A 231 22.97 -24.20 3.85
N SER A 232 23.27 -23.43 4.91
CA SER A 232 24.31 -23.72 5.89
C SER A 232 23.99 -23.03 7.22
N GLN A 233 24.92 -23.08 8.18
CA GLN A 233 24.78 -22.33 9.44
C GLN A 233 24.82 -20.80 9.26
N THR A 234 25.42 -20.33 8.16
CA THR A 234 25.61 -18.90 7.90
C THR A 234 24.89 -18.37 6.66
N THR A 235 24.39 -19.27 5.80
CA THR A 235 23.75 -18.92 4.54
C THR A 235 22.32 -19.43 4.50
N ILE A 236 21.39 -18.54 4.12
CA ILE A 236 19.98 -18.88 3.89
C ILE A 236 19.57 -18.44 2.49
N GLU A 237 18.79 -19.26 1.80
CA GLU A 237 18.29 -18.99 0.46
C GLU A 237 16.85 -18.49 0.52
N LEU A 238 16.57 -17.37 -0.16
CA LEU A 238 15.21 -17.00 -0.55
C LEU A 238 14.83 -17.83 -1.78
N LYS A 239 14.26 -19.00 -1.51
CA LYS A 239 13.96 -20.02 -2.52
C LYS A 239 12.83 -19.63 -3.45
N ASN A 240 11.82 -18.96 -2.90
CA ASN A 240 10.66 -18.48 -3.66
C ASN A 240 10.16 -17.18 -3.04
N ILE A 241 9.84 -16.20 -3.86
CA ILE A 241 9.14 -14.98 -3.48
C ILE A 241 8.16 -14.62 -4.58
N ALA A 242 6.90 -14.52 -4.24
CA ALA A 242 5.85 -14.14 -5.17
C ALA A 242 4.93 -13.08 -4.56
N ILE A 243 4.67 -12.02 -5.32
CA ILE A 243 3.66 -11.01 -5.01
C ILE A 243 2.51 -11.18 -5.99
N VAL A 244 1.28 -11.28 -5.52
CA VAL A 244 0.12 -11.44 -6.39
C VAL A 244 -0.06 -10.19 -7.28
N PRO A 245 -0.57 -10.35 -8.53
CA PRO A 245 -0.58 -9.27 -9.53
C PRO A 245 -1.17 -7.94 -9.05
N LYS A 246 -2.23 -7.99 -8.25
CA LYS A 246 -2.88 -6.81 -7.66
C LYS A 246 -1.90 -5.89 -6.90
N PHE A 247 -0.85 -6.44 -6.27
CA PHE A 247 0.11 -5.73 -5.43
C PHE A 247 1.50 -5.55 -6.06
N GLN A 248 1.72 -6.07 -7.29
CA GLN A 248 2.99 -5.88 -8.01
C GLN A 248 3.20 -4.43 -8.42
N GLY A 249 4.47 -4.02 -8.58
CA GLY A 249 4.83 -2.64 -8.99
C GLY A 249 4.58 -1.54 -7.94
N LYS A 250 4.11 -1.90 -6.74
CA LYS A 250 3.67 -0.96 -5.69
C LYS A 250 4.59 -0.89 -4.47
N GLY A 251 5.75 -1.56 -4.56
CA GLY A 251 6.78 -1.54 -3.52
C GLY A 251 6.73 -2.68 -2.51
N LEU A 252 5.69 -3.55 -2.54
CA LEU A 252 5.57 -4.66 -1.57
C LEU A 252 6.77 -5.61 -1.61
N GLY A 253 7.24 -6.01 -2.80
CA GLY A 253 8.40 -6.90 -2.93
C GLY A 253 9.64 -6.33 -2.24
N LYS A 254 9.90 -5.02 -2.40
CA LYS A 254 11.01 -4.33 -1.73
C LYS A 254 10.86 -4.38 -0.21
N GLU A 255 9.65 -4.14 0.30
CA GLU A 255 9.38 -4.19 1.74
C GLU A 255 9.48 -5.61 2.29
N VAL A 256 8.99 -6.61 1.55
CA VAL A 256 9.16 -8.04 1.91
C VAL A 256 10.64 -8.40 2.02
N LEU A 257 11.47 -8.04 1.03
CA LEU A 257 12.92 -8.28 1.09
C LEU A 257 13.56 -7.58 2.29
N ARG A 258 13.16 -6.35 2.62
CA ARG A 258 13.66 -5.63 3.80
C ARG A 258 13.32 -6.38 5.09
N GLN A 259 12.08 -6.85 5.24
CA GLN A 259 11.66 -7.61 6.43
C GLN A 259 12.36 -8.97 6.51
N LEU A 260 12.48 -9.71 5.39
CA LEU A 260 13.20 -10.98 5.34
C LEU A 260 14.68 -10.80 5.70
N THR A 261 15.33 -9.75 5.18
CA THR A 261 16.71 -9.40 5.53
C THR A 261 16.85 -9.25 7.05
N ALA A 262 15.99 -8.46 7.69
CA ALA A 262 16.00 -8.25 9.14
C ALA A 262 15.70 -9.53 9.95
N ILE A 263 14.85 -10.42 9.44
CA ILE A 263 14.58 -11.73 10.05
C ILE A 263 15.84 -12.60 9.99
N CYS A 264 16.49 -12.69 8.82
CA CYS A 264 17.70 -13.48 8.64
C CYS A 264 18.87 -12.99 9.51
N GLU A 265 19.08 -11.67 9.59
CA GLU A 265 20.05 -11.02 10.48
C GLU A 265 19.79 -11.41 11.95
N LYS A 266 18.54 -11.30 12.39
CA LYS A 266 18.14 -11.64 13.76
C LYS A 266 18.33 -13.15 14.09
N GLU A 267 18.18 -14.01 13.08
CA GLU A 267 18.39 -15.45 13.20
C GLU A 267 19.89 -15.84 13.12
N GLY A 268 20.79 -14.88 12.87
CA GLY A 268 22.24 -15.05 12.88
C GLY A 268 22.85 -15.48 11.53
N TYR A 269 22.08 -15.42 10.44
CA TYR A 269 22.63 -15.65 9.11
C TYR A 269 23.51 -14.48 8.67
N GLN A 270 24.56 -14.77 7.90
CA GLN A 270 25.52 -13.80 7.39
C GLN A 270 25.31 -13.51 5.91
N THR A 271 24.68 -14.42 5.17
CA THR A 271 24.47 -14.31 3.74
C THR A 271 23.03 -14.71 3.38
N LEU A 272 22.35 -13.84 2.66
CA LEU A 272 21.06 -14.14 2.01
C LEU A 272 21.33 -14.38 0.53
N LEU A 273 20.99 -15.58 0.06
CA LEU A 273 21.12 -16.04 -1.34
C LEU A 273 19.78 -15.97 -2.03
N VAL A 274 19.74 -15.68 -3.34
CA VAL A 274 18.56 -15.82 -4.19
C VAL A 274 18.97 -16.16 -5.61
N GLY A 275 18.21 -17.03 -6.27
CA GLY A 275 18.36 -17.36 -7.69
C GLY A 275 17.27 -16.76 -8.56
N THR A 276 17.59 -16.42 -9.81
CA THR A 276 16.61 -16.05 -10.83
C THR A 276 17.09 -16.45 -12.22
N ALA A 277 16.17 -16.69 -13.15
CA ALA A 277 16.52 -17.04 -14.51
C ALA A 277 17.24 -15.89 -15.23
N ASN A 278 18.13 -16.23 -16.16
CA ASN A 278 18.82 -15.27 -17.03
C ASN A 278 17.84 -14.44 -17.89
N SER A 279 16.63 -14.93 -18.12
CA SER A 279 15.56 -14.27 -18.87
C SER A 279 14.74 -13.28 -18.02
N SER A 280 14.78 -13.39 -16.69
CA SER A 280 13.99 -12.57 -15.76
C SER A 280 14.64 -11.22 -15.51
N ILE A 281 14.72 -10.36 -16.53
CA ILE A 281 15.43 -9.06 -16.48
C ILE A 281 14.92 -8.16 -15.35
N ASP A 282 13.61 -8.14 -15.12
CA ASP A 282 13.00 -7.34 -14.04
C ASP A 282 13.44 -7.82 -12.66
N ASN A 283 13.54 -9.14 -12.45
CA ASN A 283 14.03 -9.72 -11.20
C ASN A 283 15.52 -9.44 -10.99
N ILE A 284 16.33 -9.52 -12.04
CA ILE A 284 17.76 -9.16 -12.02
C ILE A 284 17.91 -7.70 -11.54
N ALA A 285 17.14 -6.79 -12.14
CA ALA A 285 17.16 -5.38 -11.73
C ALA A 285 16.61 -5.17 -10.31
N PHE A 286 15.59 -5.92 -9.92
CA PHE A 286 14.95 -5.85 -8.61
C PHE A 286 15.92 -6.24 -7.48
N TYR A 287 16.60 -7.38 -7.60
CA TYR A 287 17.55 -7.83 -6.58
C TYR A 287 18.75 -6.90 -6.45
N GLN A 288 19.29 -6.40 -7.57
CA GLN A 288 20.40 -5.44 -7.52
C GLN A 288 19.99 -4.13 -6.83
N LYS A 289 18.79 -3.60 -7.11
CA LYS A 289 18.23 -2.41 -6.42
C LYS A 289 17.97 -2.65 -4.93
N ALA A 290 17.77 -3.91 -4.53
CA ALA A 290 17.63 -4.33 -3.13
C ALA A 290 18.98 -4.58 -2.42
N GLY A 291 20.11 -4.33 -3.10
CA GLY A 291 21.46 -4.44 -2.55
C GLY A 291 22.09 -5.82 -2.68
N PHE A 292 21.51 -6.72 -3.48
CA PHE A 292 22.14 -7.98 -3.84
C PHE A 292 23.19 -7.79 -4.93
N ARG A 293 24.20 -8.64 -4.95
CA ARG A 293 25.24 -8.70 -5.98
C ARG A 293 25.22 -10.06 -6.66
N MET A 294 25.46 -10.08 -7.97
CA MET A 294 25.66 -11.33 -8.72
C MET A 294 26.85 -12.09 -8.14
N GLU A 295 26.70 -13.38 -7.94
CA GLU A 295 27.71 -14.25 -7.34
C GLU A 295 28.14 -15.34 -8.30
N THR A 296 27.20 -16.20 -8.71
CA THR A 296 27.48 -17.33 -9.60
C THR A 296 26.41 -17.49 -10.66
N ILE A 297 26.78 -18.22 -11.72
CA ILE A 297 25.84 -18.64 -12.78
C ILE A 297 25.91 -20.17 -12.87
N GLU A 298 24.74 -20.81 -12.66
CA GLU A 298 24.58 -22.23 -12.91
C GLU A 298 24.04 -22.43 -14.32
N LYS A 299 24.91 -22.93 -15.20
CA LYS A 299 24.56 -23.12 -16.61
C LYS A 299 23.62 -24.30 -16.81
N ASP A 300 22.76 -24.16 -17.78
CA ASP A 300 21.81 -25.19 -18.22
C ASP A 300 20.79 -25.60 -17.13
N PHE A 301 20.61 -24.82 -16.06
CA PHE A 301 19.69 -25.12 -14.94
C PHE A 301 18.27 -25.43 -15.40
N PHE A 302 17.77 -24.66 -16.40
CA PHE A 302 16.41 -24.81 -16.92
C PHE A 302 16.32 -25.77 -18.13
N ARG A 303 17.39 -26.46 -18.48
CA ARG A 303 17.45 -27.31 -19.67
C ARG A 303 16.48 -28.47 -19.60
N ASP A 304 16.33 -29.05 -18.41
CA ASP A 304 15.53 -30.25 -18.15
C ASP A 304 14.11 -29.93 -17.68
N TYR A 305 13.69 -28.65 -17.77
CA TYR A 305 12.30 -28.29 -17.54
C TYR A 305 11.43 -28.82 -18.68
N PRO A 306 10.20 -29.32 -18.36
CA PRO A 306 9.35 -29.98 -19.34
C PRO A 306 9.02 -29.11 -20.55
N GLU A 307 8.79 -27.81 -20.32
CA GLU A 307 8.51 -26.84 -21.37
C GLU A 307 9.55 -25.71 -21.34
N PRO A 308 10.01 -25.21 -22.50
CA PRO A 308 10.92 -24.08 -22.56
C PRO A 308 10.26 -22.79 -22.04
N ILE A 309 10.88 -22.16 -21.05
CA ILE A 309 10.42 -20.90 -20.45
C ILE A 309 11.00 -19.72 -21.24
N TYR A 310 10.17 -18.75 -21.59
CA TYR A 310 10.57 -17.51 -22.27
C TYR A 310 10.05 -16.29 -21.53
N GLU A 311 10.95 -15.39 -21.17
CA GLU A 311 10.63 -14.09 -20.56
C GLU A 311 11.41 -13.00 -21.31
N ASN A 312 10.79 -11.86 -21.56
CA ASN A 312 11.40 -10.73 -22.28
C ASN A 312 11.97 -11.12 -23.68
N GLY A 313 11.42 -12.16 -24.32
CA GLY A 313 11.93 -12.70 -25.59
C GLY A 313 13.22 -13.52 -25.45
N ILE A 314 13.67 -13.80 -24.24
CA ILE A 314 14.89 -14.57 -23.93
C ILE A 314 14.48 -15.92 -23.35
N ARG A 315 15.11 -17.01 -23.83
CA ARG A 315 14.93 -18.32 -23.25
C ARG A 315 15.64 -18.42 -21.90
N ALA A 316 14.95 -18.91 -20.88
CA ALA A 316 15.55 -19.32 -19.63
C ALA A 316 16.44 -20.56 -19.88
N LEU A 317 17.70 -20.42 -19.62
CA LEU A 317 18.70 -21.50 -19.71
C LEU A 317 19.45 -21.64 -18.38
N ASP A 318 19.95 -20.49 -17.88
CA ASP A 318 20.87 -20.43 -16.76
C ASP A 318 20.20 -19.81 -15.54
N MET A 319 20.56 -20.28 -14.34
CA MET A 319 20.21 -19.67 -13.07
C MET A 319 21.32 -18.69 -12.66
N ILE A 320 20.97 -17.43 -12.42
CA ILE A 320 21.88 -16.43 -11.87
C ILE A 320 21.61 -16.32 -10.38
N PHE A 321 22.64 -16.62 -9.57
CA PHE A 321 22.56 -16.45 -8.12
C PHE A 321 23.10 -15.10 -7.69
N PHE A 322 22.42 -14.52 -6.75
CA PHE A 322 22.77 -13.25 -6.11
C PHE A 322 22.93 -13.46 -4.62
N THR A 323 23.86 -12.73 -4.01
CA THR A 323 24.06 -12.73 -2.58
C THR A 323 23.93 -11.32 -2.01
N LYS A 324 23.44 -11.26 -0.78
CA LYS A 324 23.46 -10.04 0.05
C LYS A 324 24.12 -10.39 1.37
N GLN A 325 25.20 -9.68 1.70
CA GLN A 325 25.81 -9.77 3.01
C GLN A 325 24.90 -9.13 4.06
N LEU A 326 24.68 -9.85 5.14
CA LEU A 326 23.90 -9.44 6.29
C LEU A 326 24.85 -8.89 7.36
N LEU A 327 24.42 -7.90 8.13
CA LEU A 327 25.24 -7.20 9.11
C LEU A 327 25.18 -7.88 10.50
#